data_c8fc3ab4b675e5e718c45deb546784e3
#
_entry.id   c8fc3ab4b675e5e718c45deb546784e3
#
_cell.length_a   1.000
_cell.length_b   1.000
_cell.length_c   1.000
_cell.angle_alpha   90.00
_cell.angle_beta   90.00
_cell.angle_gamma   90.00
#
_symmetry.space_group_name_H-M   'P 1'
#
loop_
_entity.id
_entity.type
_entity.pdbx_description
1 polymer ?
#
loop_
_entity_poly.entity_id
_entity_poly.type
_entity_poly.pdbx_seq_one_letter_code
_entity_poly.pdbx_strand_id
1 'polypeptide(L)'
;MNKGYRFAGDVEVNAVTIVSASGQSFNIKDMVLEINIYQSIMSHYLQCDIAIEDAINLGNAVKGNVENSIPDGFNGSELLIVSYRERTDASLDSKIPFKKHIFGIYETSDRSRMNENTESYIISGISMEAYQTIPQKINKAYGRDGGNTISNMMKSVVNEYVLSNSIKDIYREARMSKTFICDETSGLQKYIIPSLSVDETIDFFTKEADAEDHYPYFIFYEDSKGFNFRNVPTMIIDAPIDWTYKYFMSNVSDSNTEEGVEDDDQYKIISYSILKDENILENVKGGLFKSKTINLDILKKKTNVSNFDYNKESDNFTTTSNGKFNVEVKGDPIINLTTSRTGHDSDVLFSKEMPFPKKVNTFFNKKNSYQKQLFNKVIEISIPGNTTINVGGVIDLNFFIHNDIETDKGQLDKLLSGSYLITKVRQKITDDVFTTLLECSKGTNLL
;
A
#
# COMPACT_ATOMS: atom_id res chain seq x y z
N MET A 1 5.12 -16.78 -36.81
CA MET A 1 5.96 -16.84 -35.61
C MET A 1 5.03 -17.03 -34.41
N ASN A 2 5.22 -18.07 -33.61
CA ASN A 2 4.39 -18.24 -32.41
C ASN A 2 4.76 -17.10 -31.44
N LYS A 3 3.85 -16.14 -31.25
CA LYS A 3 3.95 -15.17 -30.16
C LYS A 3 3.82 -15.94 -28.86
N GLY A 4 4.67 -15.67 -27.91
CA GLY A 4 4.76 -16.50 -26.72
C GLY A 4 3.76 -16.18 -25.65
N TYR A 5 2.97 -15.12 -25.80
CA TYR A 5 1.80 -14.84 -24.99
C TYR A 5 0.53 -15.04 -25.80
N ARG A 6 -0.55 -15.44 -25.14
CA ARG A 6 -1.83 -15.75 -25.79
C ARG A 6 -2.76 -14.54 -25.82
N PHE A 7 -2.67 -13.67 -24.82
CA PHE A 7 -3.49 -12.47 -24.63
C PHE A 7 -2.84 -11.53 -23.57
N ALA A 8 -3.28 -10.30 -23.52
CA ALA A 8 -2.86 -9.36 -22.48
C ALA A 8 -3.25 -9.89 -21.09
N GLY A 9 -2.28 -9.99 -20.17
CA GLY A 9 -2.48 -10.62 -18.87
C GLY A 9 -2.27 -12.14 -18.86
N ASP A 10 -1.58 -12.72 -19.86
CA ASP A 10 -1.12 -14.11 -19.79
C ASP A 10 -0.05 -14.27 -18.69
N VAL A 11 -0.13 -15.35 -17.93
CA VAL A 11 0.74 -15.58 -16.76
C VAL A 11 1.28 -17.01 -16.75
N GLU A 12 2.48 -17.14 -16.23
CA GLU A 12 3.06 -18.43 -15.90
C GLU A 12 3.24 -18.55 -14.39
N VAL A 13 2.43 -19.40 -13.76
CA VAL A 13 2.64 -19.80 -12.38
C VAL A 13 3.64 -20.95 -12.38
N ASN A 14 4.81 -20.71 -11.79
CA ASN A 14 5.87 -21.71 -11.71
C ASN A 14 5.57 -22.73 -10.59
N ALA A 15 5.30 -22.21 -9.39
CA ALA A 15 5.03 -23.06 -8.24
C ALA A 15 4.14 -22.33 -7.22
N VAL A 16 3.27 -23.08 -6.59
CA VAL A 16 2.60 -22.71 -5.33
C VAL A 16 2.92 -23.82 -4.35
N THR A 17 3.72 -23.52 -3.34
CA THR A 17 4.28 -24.54 -2.44
C THR A 17 3.96 -24.21 -1.01
N ILE A 18 3.44 -25.18 -0.27
CA ILE A 18 3.32 -25.09 1.19
C ILE A 18 4.48 -25.85 1.80
N VAL A 19 5.17 -25.19 2.74
CA VAL A 19 6.24 -25.79 3.53
C VAL A 19 5.74 -25.97 4.95
N SER A 20 5.66 -27.21 5.40
CA SER A 20 5.21 -27.53 6.77
C SER A 20 6.24 -27.13 7.83
N ALA A 21 5.83 -27.12 9.08
CA ALA A 21 6.73 -26.87 10.23
C ALA A 21 7.90 -27.87 10.30
N SER A 22 7.71 -29.11 9.80
CA SER A 22 8.75 -30.13 9.71
C SER A 22 9.73 -29.94 8.55
N GLY A 23 9.49 -28.95 7.66
CA GLY A 23 10.29 -28.66 6.47
C GLY A 23 9.91 -29.46 5.23
N GLN A 24 8.83 -30.23 5.28
CA GLN A 24 8.31 -30.91 4.08
C GLN A 24 7.63 -29.90 3.15
N SER A 25 7.86 -30.06 1.85
CA SER A 25 7.33 -29.17 0.82
C SER A 25 6.25 -29.87 -0.01
N PHE A 26 5.10 -29.22 -0.15
CA PHE A 26 3.97 -29.71 -0.93
C PHE A 26 3.68 -28.72 -2.07
N ASN A 27 3.84 -29.16 -3.30
CA ASN A 27 3.42 -28.35 -4.43
C ASN A 27 1.91 -28.51 -4.64
N ILE A 28 1.17 -27.40 -4.47
CA ILE A 28 -0.28 -27.38 -4.57
C ILE A 28 -0.78 -26.65 -5.83
N LYS A 29 0.11 -26.35 -6.78
CA LYS A 29 -0.21 -25.57 -7.97
C LYS A 29 -1.48 -26.03 -8.67
N ASP A 30 -1.62 -27.35 -8.86
CA ASP A 30 -2.73 -27.95 -9.60
C ASP A 30 -4.06 -27.94 -8.82
N MET A 31 -4.03 -27.57 -7.56
CA MET A 31 -5.19 -27.44 -6.67
C MET A 31 -5.67 -26.00 -6.54
N VAL A 32 -4.89 -25.03 -7.05
CA VAL A 32 -5.18 -23.60 -6.90
C VAL A 32 -6.24 -23.19 -7.90
N LEU A 33 -7.30 -22.57 -7.40
CA LEU A 33 -8.36 -21.95 -8.21
C LEU A 33 -8.09 -20.45 -8.44
N GLU A 34 -7.63 -19.76 -7.40
CA GLU A 34 -7.40 -18.34 -7.46
C GLU A 34 -6.26 -17.94 -6.51
N ILE A 35 -5.38 -17.06 -6.95
CA ILE A 35 -4.35 -16.41 -6.13
C ILE A 35 -4.64 -14.92 -6.09
N ASN A 36 -4.67 -14.35 -4.89
CA ASN A 36 -4.77 -12.91 -4.67
C ASN A 36 -3.59 -12.45 -3.82
N ILE A 37 -2.84 -11.46 -4.31
CA ILE A 37 -1.78 -10.81 -3.55
C ILE A 37 -2.15 -9.34 -3.39
N TYR A 38 -2.19 -8.86 -2.15
CA TYR A 38 -2.63 -7.52 -1.80
C TYR A 38 -1.47 -6.68 -1.32
N GLN A 39 -1.40 -5.46 -1.85
CA GLN A 39 -0.53 -4.39 -1.38
C GLN A 39 -1.39 -3.18 -1.03
N SER A 40 -1.04 -2.47 0.04
CA SER A 40 -1.73 -1.23 0.41
C SER A 40 -0.77 -0.28 1.10
N ILE A 41 -0.83 1.01 0.75
CA ILE A 41 -0.07 2.05 1.46
C ILE A 41 -0.53 2.24 2.92
N MET A 42 -1.68 1.67 3.28
CA MET A 42 -2.26 1.72 4.63
C MET A 42 -2.03 0.42 5.42
N SER A 43 -1.35 -0.57 4.84
CA SER A 43 -1.01 -1.83 5.51
C SER A 43 0.50 -1.96 5.61
N HIS A 44 0.99 -2.36 6.78
CA HIS A 44 2.41 -2.54 7.02
C HIS A 44 2.99 -3.72 6.24
N TYR A 45 2.16 -4.73 5.92
CA TYR A 45 2.61 -6.01 5.35
C TYR A 45 1.77 -6.43 4.16
N LEU A 46 2.40 -7.16 3.25
CA LEU A 46 1.71 -7.85 2.16
C LEU A 46 0.82 -8.96 2.71
N GLN A 47 -0.31 -9.16 2.03
CA GLN A 47 -1.24 -10.25 2.31
C GLN A 47 -1.48 -11.07 1.05
N CYS A 48 -1.84 -12.34 1.25
CA CYS A 48 -2.14 -13.26 0.16
C CYS A 48 -3.30 -14.16 0.55
N ASP A 49 -4.27 -14.30 -0.35
CA ASP A 49 -5.34 -15.29 -0.22
C ASP A 49 -5.28 -16.25 -1.42
N ILE A 50 -5.29 -17.53 -1.14
CA ILE A 50 -5.34 -18.58 -2.17
C ILE A 50 -6.57 -19.45 -1.96
N ALA A 51 -7.45 -19.48 -2.95
CA ALA A 51 -8.55 -20.44 -2.99
C ALA A 51 -8.05 -21.74 -3.60
N ILE A 52 -8.28 -22.84 -2.92
CA ILE A 52 -7.87 -24.17 -3.39
C ILE A 52 -9.03 -25.15 -3.41
N GLU A 53 -8.92 -26.14 -4.29
CA GLU A 53 -9.74 -27.33 -4.33
C GLU A 53 -8.91 -28.55 -3.92
N ASP A 54 -9.16 -29.05 -2.72
CA ASP A 54 -8.38 -30.12 -2.08
C ASP A 54 -9.04 -31.49 -2.29
N ALA A 55 -8.48 -32.27 -3.21
CA ALA A 55 -8.89 -33.64 -3.47
C ALA A 55 -8.01 -34.71 -2.77
N ILE A 56 -6.92 -34.26 -2.10
CA ILE A 56 -5.96 -35.18 -1.46
C ILE A 56 -5.98 -35.14 0.05
N ASN A 57 -6.91 -34.35 0.63
CA ASN A 57 -7.01 -34.10 2.07
C ASN A 57 -5.75 -33.48 2.69
N LEU A 58 -5.13 -32.54 1.99
CA LEU A 58 -3.89 -31.87 2.39
C LEU A 58 -4.03 -31.23 3.78
N GLY A 59 -5.15 -30.55 4.03
CA GLY A 59 -5.44 -29.81 5.26
C GLY A 59 -6.02 -30.63 6.40
N ASN A 60 -6.22 -31.94 6.22
CA ASN A 60 -6.78 -32.83 7.24
C ASN A 60 -5.67 -33.52 8.03
N ALA A 61 -5.74 -33.42 9.36
CA ALA A 61 -4.91 -34.23 10.24
C ALA A 61 -5.37 -35.72 10.14
N VAL A 62 -4.72 -36.52 9.34
CA VAL A 62 -5.00 -37.96 9.22
C VAL A 62 -4.06 -38.72 10.15
N LYS A 63 -4.63 -39.55 11.02
CA LYS A 63 -3.84 -40.50 11.81
C LYS A 63 -3.18 -41.51 10.88
N GLY A 64 -1.90 -41.37 10.61
CA GLY A 64 -1.08 -42.23 9.77
C GLY A 64 -0.35 -41.42 8.69
N ASN A 65 0.86 -41.87 8.34
CA ASN A 65 1.65 -41.27 7.26
C ASN A 65 0.94 -41.47 5.92
N VAL A 66 0.12 -40.50 5.54
CA VAL A 66 -0.35 -40.37 4.16
C VAL A 66 0.71 -39.52 3.46
N GLU A 67 1.37 -40.05 2.45
CA GLU A 67 2.53 -39.43 1.77
C GLU A 67 2.29 -38.01 1.26
N ASN A 68 1.04 -37.56 1.14
CA ASN A 68 0.66 -36.27 0.55
C ASN A 68 -0.12 -35.32 1.48
N SER A 69 -0.20 -35.61 2.79
CA SER A 69 -0.89 -34.74 3.74
C SER A 69 0.10 -34.05 4.66
N ILE A 70 -0.25 -32.81 5.10
CA ILE A 70 0.50 -32.11 6.13
C ILE A 70 0.30 -32.87 7.45
N PRO A 71 1.37 -33.40 8.08
CA PRO A 71 1.25 -34.03 9.39
C PRO A 71 0.63 -33.02 10.35
N ASP A 72 -0.38 -33.41 11.09
CA ASP A 72 -1.11 -32.56 12.05
C ASP A 72 -2.02 -31.46 11.44
N GLY A 73 -2.21 -31.41 10.12
CA GLY A 73 -3.01 -30.39 9.44
C GLY A 73 -2.36 -28.99 9.47
N PHE A 74 -3.12 -27.95 9.15
CA PHE A 74 -2.65 -26.58 9.27
C PHE A 74 -2.66 -26.14 10.74
N ASN A 75 -1.50 -25.77 11.26
CA ASN A 75 -1.32 -25.33 12.64
C ASN A 75 -0.82 -23.87 12.78
N GLY A 76 -0.67 -23.17 11.65
CA GLY A 76 -0.24 -21.76 11.61
C GLY A 76 1.26 -21.55 11.62
N SER A 77 2.05 -22.60 11.42
CA SER A 77 3.51 -22.51 11.29
C SER A 77 4.00 -22.87 9.88
N GLU A 78 3.10 -23.07 8.99
CA GLU A 78 3.36 -23.36 7.59
C GLU A 78 3.66 -22.09 6.81
N LEU A 79 4.40 -22.28 5.73
CA LEU A 79 4.72 -21.22 4.79
C LEU A 79 4.11 -21.49 3.45
N LEU A 80 3.69 -20.42 2.84
CA LEU A 80 3.18 -20.37 1.50
C LEU A 80 4.19 -19.66 0.61
N ILE A 81 4.67 -20.34 -0.42
CA ILE A 81 5.59 -19.80 -1.43
C ILE A 81 4.84 -19.74 -2.75
N VAL A 82 4.72 -18.53 -3.29
CA VAL A 82 4.09 -18.27 -4.60
C VAL A 82 5.14 -17.74 -5.56
N SER A 83 5.26 -18.41 -6.73
CA SER A 83 6.24 -18.03 -7.75
C SER A 83 5.55 -17.95 -9.11
N TYR A 84 5.54 -16.75 -9.72
CA TYR A 84 4.89 -16.50 -11.00
C TYR A 84 5.61 -15.40 -11.78
N ARG A 85 5.33 -15.31 -13.08
CA ARG A 85 5.76 -14.22 -13.97
C ARG A 85 4.69 -13.94 -15.02
N GLU A 86 4.62 -12.72 -15.50
CA GLU A 86 3.84 -12.40 -16.69
C GLU A 86 4.52 -12.93 -17.95
N ARG A 87 3.72 -13.37 -18.90
CA ARG A 87 4.18 -13.74 -20.22
C ARG A 87 4.01 -12.55 -21.15
N THR A 88 5.12 -12.00 -21.60
CA THR A 88 5.18 -10.94 -22.62
C THR A 88 6.10 -11.38 -23.74
N ASP A 89 6.09 -10.70 -24.90
CA ASP A 89 7.04 -11.00 -25.98
C ASP A 89 8.48 -10.97 -25.48
N ALA A 90 8.81 -10.05 -24.56
CA ALA A 90 10.12 -9.97 -23.93
C ALA A 90 10.43 -11.17 -23.01
N SER A 91 9.42 -11.90 -22.51
CA SER A 91 9.63 -13.06 -21.65
C SER A 91 10.05 -14.31 -22.42
N LEU A 92 9.81 -14.36 -23.73
CA LEU A 92 10.26 -15.44 -24.61
C LEU A 92 11.75 -15.37 -24.87
N ASP A 93 12.31 -14.19 -24.91
CA ASP A 93 13.76 -13.99 -25.03
C ASP A 93 14.50 -14.22 -23.71
N SER A 94 13.89 -14.95 -22.79
CA SER A 94 14.60 -15.66 -21.71
C SER A 94 14.86 -14.94 -20.40
N LYS A 95 14.31 -13.79 -20.00
CA LYS A 95 14.93 -13.18 -18.80
C LYS A 95 14.07 -12.40 -17.84
N ILE A 96 12.74 -12.38 -17.94
CA ILE A 96 11.94 -11.86 -16.83
C ILE A 96 11.99 -12.90 -15.70
N PRO A 97 12.65 -12.58 -14.57
CA PRO A 97 12.74 -13.54 -13.48
C PRO A 97 11.36 -13.77 -12.85
N PHE A 98 11.13 -14.98 -12.37
CA PHE A 98 9.94 -15.27 -11.58
C PHE A 98 9.92 -14.39 -10.32
N LYS A 99 8.81 -13.71 -10.09
CA LYS A 99 8.53 -13.11 -8.79
C LYS A 99 8.24 -14.21 -7.79
N LYS A 100 8.87 -14.12 -6.64
CA LYS A 100 8.71 -15.08 -5.55
C LYS A 100 8.29 -14.35 -4.29
N HIS A 101 7.14 -14.73 -3.74
CA HIS A 101 6.63 -14.22 -2.48
C HIS A 101 6.59 -15.36 -1.46
N ILE A 102 6.90 -15.05 -0.20
CA ILE A 102 6.84 -16.00 0.92
C ILE A 102 5.96 -15.40 2.00
N PHE A 103 4.91 -16.12 2.34
CA PHE A 103 3.94 -15.75 3.35
C PHE A 103 3.91 -16.79 4.46
N GLY A 104 3.64 -16.37 5.69
CA GLY A 104 3.24 -17.28 6.76
C GLY A 104 1.74 -17.49 6.70
N ILE A 105 1.28 -18.72 6.74
CA ILE A 105 -0.14 -19.04 6.78
C ILE A 105 -0.64 -18.75 8.20
N TYR A 106 -1.67 -17.91 8.33
CA TYR A 106 -2.25 -17.57 9.63
C TYR A 106 -3.70 -18.03 9.78
N GLU A 107 -4.39 -18.30 8.67
CA GLU A 107 -5.79 -18.70 8.70
C GLU A 107 -6.15 -19.59 7.50
N THR A 108 -7.08 -20.49 7.73
CA THR A 108 -7.82 -21.17 6.68
C THR A 108 -9.32 -20.95 6.90
N SER A 109 -10.01 -20.43 5.90
CA SER A 109 -11.41 -20.01 5.99
C SER A 109 -12.26 -20.61 4.88
N ASP A 110 -13.57 -20.39 4.95
CA ASP A 110 -14.57 -20.76 3.94
C ASP A 110 -14.53 -22.23 3.51
N ARG A 111 -14.18 -23.12 4.47
CA ARG A 111 -14.07 -24.55 4.20
C ARG A 111 -15.43 -25.16 3.92
N SER A 112 -15.60 -25.67 2.73
CA SER A 112 -16.82 -26.32 2.28
C SER A 112 -16.52 -27.61 1.54
N ARG A 113 -17.38 -28.61 1.74
CA ARG A 113 -17.29 -29.90 1.03
C ARG A 113 -18.06 -29.77 -0.27
N MET A 114 -17.37 -29.89 -1.39
CA MET A 114 -17.95 -29.76 -2.73
C MET A 114 -18.59 -31.09 -3.18
N ASN A 115 -17.96 -32.19 -2.87
CA ASN A 115 -18.44 -33.55 -3.17
C ASN A 115 -17.87 -34.56 -2.15
N GLU A 116 -18.04 -35.85 -2.39
CA GLU A 116 -17.58 -36.90 -1.46
C GLU A 116 -16.05 -36.89 -1.23
N ASN A 117 -15.28 -36.41 -2.21
CA ASN A 117 -13.82 -36.55 -2.25
C ASN A 117 -13.09 -35.17 -2.30
N THR A 118 -13.83 -34.06 -2.39
CA THR A 118 -13.22 -32.75 -2.63
C THR A 118 -13.74 -31.71 -1.65
N GLU A 119 -12.84 -30.97 -1.06
CA GLU A 119 -13.13 -29.80 -0.22
C GLU A 119 -12.53 -28.53 -0.86
N SER A 120 -13.21 -27.40 -0.71
CA SER A 120 -12.66 -26.11 -1.08
C SER A 120 -12.46 -25.24 0.17
N TYR A 121 -11.41 -24.48 0.21
CA TYR A 121 -11.13 -23.52 1.27
C TYR A 121 -10.15 -22.45 0.82
N ILE A 122 -10.08 -21.37 1.59
CA ILE A 122 -9.15 -20.26 1.36
C ILE A 122 -8.02 -20.35 2.38
N ILE A 123 -6.79 -20.24 1.89
CA ILE A 123 -5.58 -20.11 2.71
C ILE A 123 -5.17 -18.66 2.71
N SER A 124 -5.16 -18.04 3.89
CA SER A 124 -4.74 -16.67 4.09
C SER A 124 -3.32 -16.61 4.67
N GLY A 125 -2.47 -15.85 4.00
CA GLY A 125 -1.07 -15.66 4.34
C GLY A 125 -0.72 -14.18 4.51
N ILE A 126 0.27 -13.91 5.34
CA ILE A 126 0.85 -12.57 5.56
C ILE A 126 2.37 -12.64 5.43
N SER A 127 3.00 -11.54 5.06
CA SER A 127 4.48 -11.44 5.01
C SER A 127 5.13 -12.05 6.25
N MET A 128 6.23 -12.77 6.03
CA MET A 128 6.95 -13.43 7.13
C MET A 128 7.45 -12.48 8.20
N GLU A 129 7.74 -11.26 7.82
CA GLU A 129 8.18 -10.22 8.76
C GLU A 129 7.09 -9.89 9.77
N ALA A 130 5.81 -9.94 9.39
CA ALA A 130 4.68 -9.76 10.32
C ALA A 130 4.69 -10.80 11.45
N TYR A 131 4.96 -12.06 11.11
CA TYR A 131 5.07 -13.14 12.11
C TYR A 131 6.15 -12.89 13.16
N GLN A 132 7.19 -12.18 12.78
CA GLN A 132 8.28 -11.86 13.70
C GLN A 132 8.00 -10.63 14.54
N THR A 133 7.34 -9.64 13.97
CA THR A 133 7.10 -8.35 14.62
C THR A 133 5.91 -8.38 15.58
N ILE A 134 4.84 -9.12 15.24
CA ILE A 134 3.60 -9.17 16.04
C ILE A 134 3.85 -9.54 17.51
N PRO A 135 4.63 -10.59 17.85
CA PRO A 135 4.84 -10.95 19.26
C PRO A 135 5.86 -10.07 19.98
N GLN A 136 6.61 -9.22 19.29
CA GLN A 136 7.69 -8.44 19.86
C GLN A 136 7.21 -7.10 20.39
N LYS A 137 7.80 -6.69 21.55
CA LYS A 137 7.54 -5.39 22.14
C LYS A 137 8.84 -4.61 22.29
N ILE A 138 8.78 -3.33 21.98
CA ILE A 138 9.89 -2.40 22.09
C ILE A 138 9.79 -1.64 23.40
N ASN A 139 10.82 -1.75 24.23
CA ASN A 139 10.98 -0.97 25.45
C ASN A 139 12.35 -0.29 25.43
N LYS A 140 12.43 0.82 24.71
CA LYS A 140 13.70 1.49 24.39
C LYS A 140 13.56 2.99 24.37
N ALA A 141 14.62 3.69 24.80
CA ALA A 141 14.73 5.13 24.64
C ALA A 141 15.55 5.46 23.38
N TYR A 142 15.01 6.35 22.57
CA TYR A 142 15.63 6.85 21.34
C TYR A 142 16.09 8.29 21.52
N GLY A 143 17.22 8.65 20.89
CA GLY A 143 17.74 10.02 20.90
C GLY A 143 18.45 10.45 22.17
N ARG A 144 19.16 9.54 22.89
CA ARG A 144 19.83 9.82 24.18
C ARG A 144 20.84 10.99 24.09
N ASP A 145 21.69 10.98 23.09
CA ASP A 145 22.84 11.87 22.96
C ASP A 145 22.54 13.04 22.00
N GLY A 146 21.73 14.00 22.45
CA GLY A 146 21.45 15.19 21.64
C GLY A 146 20.17 15.12 20.80
N GLY A 147 19.43 14.00 20.80
CA GLY A 147 18.28 13.76 19.96
C GLY A 147 18.64 13.02 18.66
N ASN A 148 17.62 12.54 17.96
CA ASN A 148 17.78 11.87 16.67
C ASN A 148 16.58 12.19 15.78
N THR A 149 16.73 12.08 14.47
CA THR A 149 15.61 12.21 13.54
C THR A 149 14.72 10.98 13.61
N ILE A 150 13.44 11.13 13.32
CA ILE A 150 12.51 10.00 13.31
C ILE A 150 12.88 9.01 12.22
N SER A 151 13.38 9.47 11.07
CA SER A 151 13.88 8.60 9.99
C SER A 151 15.00 7.68 10.50
N ASN A 152 15.95 8.18 11.28
CA ASN A 152 17.00 7.33 11.86
C ASN A 152 16.47 6.36 12.93
N MET A 153 15.48 6.80 13.73
CA MET A 153 14.82 5.90 14.69
C MET A 153 14.06 4.80 13.96
N MET A 154 13.35 5.13 12.87
CA MET A 154 12.66 4.19 12.01
C MET A 154 13.62 3.19 11.39
N LYS A 155 14.76 3.66 10.83
CA LYS A 155 15.82 2.79 10.31
C LYS A 155 16.32 1.80 11.38
N SER A 156 16.46 2.27 12.62
CA SER A 156 16.86 1.38 13.75
C SER A 156 15.78 0.32 14.04
N VAL A 157 14.50 0.71 14.09
CA VAL A 157 13.39 -0.24 14.34
C VAL A 157 13.29 -1.27 13.21
N VAL A 158 13.27 -0.83 11.97
CA VAL A 158 13.12 -1.73 10.82
C VAL A 158 14.30 -2.70 10.74
N ASN A 159 15.53 -2.24 10.89
CA ASN A 159 16.70 -3.11 10.81
C ASN A 159 16.81 -4.09 11.99
N GLU A 160 16.40 -3.67 13.19
CA GLU A 160 16.54 -4.47 14.41
C GLU A 160 15.41 -5.51 14.56
N TYR A 161 14.18 -5.15 14.19
CA TYR A 161 12.98 -5.97 14.45
C TYR A 161 12.33 -6.53 13.18
N VAL A 162 12.23 -5.75 12.10
CA VAL A 162 11.56 -6.18 10.86
C VAL A 162 12.52 -6.97 9.98
N LEU A 163 13.71 -6.42 9.73
CA LEU A 163 14.73 -7.03 8.89
C LEU A 163 15.80 -7.82 9.67
N SER A 164 15.59 -8.17 10.94
CA SER A 164 16.58 -8.84 11.78
C SER A 164 16.92 -10.27 11.32
N ASN A 165 18.14 -10.72 11.53
CA ASN A 165 18.70 -11.98 10.97
C ASN A 165 18.24 -13.28 11.65
N SER A 166 17.16 -13.26 12.44
CA SER A 166 16.74 -14.42 13.25
C SER A 166 15.88 -15.46 12.52
N ILE A 167 15.75 -15.36 11.20
CA ILE A 167 14.93 -16.30 10.43
C ILE A 167 15.75 -17.51 9.97
N LYS A 168 15.08 -18.68 9.95
CA LYS A 168 15.62 -19.94 9.43
C LYS A 168 16.14 -19.79 7.99
N ASP A 169 17.22 -20.51 7.65
CA ASP A 169 17.96 -20.39 6.38
C ASP A 169 17.09 -20.50 5.11
N ILE A 170 15.98 -21.22 5.15
CA ILE A 170 15.02 -21.39 4.02
C ILE A 170 14.46 -20.02 3.53
N TYR A 171 14.37 -19.03 4.43
CA TYR A 171 13.80 -17.71 4.12
C TYR A 171 14.85 -16.66 3.81
N ARG A 172 16.11 -16.98 4.05
CA ARG A 172 17.23 -16.06 3.95
C ARG A 172 17.37 -15.46 2.56
N GLU A 173 17.24 -16.28 1.51
CA GLU A 173 17.37 -15.82 0.12
C GLU A 173 16.26 -14.86 -0.30
N ALA A 174 14.99 -15.19 0.00
CA ALA A 174 13.87 -14.34 -0.35
C ALA A 174 13.89 -13.00 0.41
N ARG A 175 14.46 -12.99 1.60
CA ARG A 175 14.58 -11.82 2.46
C ARG A 175 15.76 -10.93 2.10
N MET A 176 16.89 -11.49 1.70
CA MET A 176 18.07 -10.72 1.28
C MET A 176 17.79 -9.80 0.08
N SER A 177 16.67 -10.03 -0.63
CA SER A 177 16.23 -9.17 -1.74
C SER A 177 15.35 -7.98 -1.30
N LYS A 178 14.81 -7.96 -0.08
CA LYS A 178 13.97 -6.86 0.40
C LYS A 178 14.79 -5.63 0.77
N THR A 179 14.43 -4.51 0.21
CA THR A 179 15.06 -3.21 0.48
C THR A 179 14.25 -2.42 1.50
N PHE A 180 14.86 -1.43 2.13
CA PHE A 180 14.15 -0.44 2.94
C PHE A 180 14.44 0.96 2.41
N ILE A 181 13.39 1.61 1.90
CA ILE A 181 13.43 2.99 1.46
C ILE A 181 12.89 3.87 2.59
N CYS A 182 13.65 4.87 2.99
CA CYS A 182 13.31 5.74 4.11
C CYS A 182 13.57 7.20 3.75
N ASP A 183 12.50 7.98 3.65
CA ASP A 183 12.61 9.41 3.45
C ASP A 183 13.09 10.09 4.73
N GLU A 184 13.89 11.14 4.59
CA GLU A 184 14.44 11.85 5.72
C GLU A 184 13.36 12.71 6.41
N THR A 185 13.42 12.76 7.74
CA THR A 185 12.53 13.57 8.57
C THR A 185 13.25 14.74 9.19
N SER A 186 12.54 15.84 9.40
CA SER A 186 13.09 17.05 10.03
C SER A 186 13.02 16.97 11.56
N GLY A 187 13.94 17.72 12.19
CA GLY A 187 13.97 17.91 13.62
C GLY A 187 14.55 16.73 14.43
N LEU A 188 15.21 17.09 15.54
CA LEU A 188 15.75 16.12 16.47
C LEU A 188 14.74 15.84 17.58
N GLN A 189 14.50 14.56 17.85
CA GLN A 189 13.50 14.11 18.81
C GLN A 189 14.11 13.20 19.87
N LYS A 190 13.43 13.10 21.01
CA LYS A 190 13.71 12.13 22.07
C LYS A 190 12.42 11.42 22.45
N TYR A 191 12.39 10.11 22.32
CA TYR A 191 11.24 9.31 22.70
C TYR A 191 11.62 8.15 23.61
N ILE A 192 10.72 7.82 24.51
CA ILE A 192 10.73 6.58 25.28
C ILE A 192 9.54 5.77 24.81
N ILE A 193 9.80 4.61 24.25
CA ILE A 193 8.76 3.67 23.83
C ILE A 193 8.44 2.73 24.99
N PRO A 194 7.22 2.80 25.55
CA PRO A 194 6.85 2.05 26.75
C PRO A 194 6.21 0.71 26.42
N SER A 195 6.99 -0.29 26.04
CA SER A 195 6.49 -1.65 25.71
C SER A 195 5.40 -1.70 24.64
N LEU A 196 5.51 -0.86 23.62
CA LEU A 196 4.65 -0.92 22.43
C LEU A 196 5.06 -2.09 21.54
N SER A 197 4.12 -2.65 20.76
CA SER A 197 4.47 -3.57 19.69
C SER A 197 5.33 -2.87 18.62
N VAL A 198 5.95 -3.65 17.76
CA VAL A 198 6.75 -3.08 16.64
C VAL A 198 5.85 -2.22 15.75
N ASP A 199 4.66 -2.72 15.42
CA ASP A 199 3.69 -2.02 14.56
C ASP A 199 3.17 -0.74 15.22
N GLU A 200 2.82 -0.78 16.50
CA GLU A 200 2.44 0.42 17.26
C GLU A 200 3.57 1.46 17.33
N THR A 201 4.83 1.00 17.39
CA THR A 201 6.00 1.90 17.39
C THR A 201 6.20 2.53 16.02
N ILE A 202 6.03 1.77 14.94
CA ILE A 202 6.07 2.27 13.56
C ILE A 202 4.97 3.31 13.35
N ASP A 203 3.73 3.00 13.76
CA ASP A 203 2.60 3.93 13.72
C ASP A 203 2.86 5.21 14.51
N PHE A 204 3.44 5.06 15.70
CA PHE A 204 3.81 6.20 16.53
C PHE A 204 4.80 7.11 15.80
N PHE A 205 5.89 6.56 15.26
CA PHE A 205 6.88 7.35 14.52
C PHE A 205 6.29 7.96 13.23
N THR A 206 5.43 7.23 12.53
CA THR A 206 4.75 7.70 11.32
C THR A 206 3.84 8.90 11.62
N LYS A 207 3.16 8.89 12.76
CA LYS A 207 2.32 10.01 13.22
C LYS A 207 3.11 11.23 13.63
N GLU A 208 4.27 11.04 14.27
CA GLU A 208 5.12 12.13 14.78
C GLU A 208 6.10 12.67 13.72
N ALA A 209 6.24 12.00 12.57
CA ALA A 209 7.17 12.39 11.51
C ALA A 209 6.79 13.75 10.89
N ASP A 210 7.79 14.61 10.70
CA ASP A 210 7.70 15.93 10.08
C ASP A 210 8.71 16.06 8.94
N ALA A 211 8.39 16.89 7.94
CA ALA A 211 9.25 17.23 6.82
C ALA A 211 9.50 18.73 6.79
N GLU A 212 10.68 19.15 6.31
CA GLU A 212 11.06 20.57 6.29
C GLU A 212 10.38 21.32 5.14
N ASP A 213 10.38 20.72 3.96
CA ASP A 213 10.02 21.40 2.70
C ASP A 213 8.60 21.11 2.22
N HIS A 214 7.94 20.07 2.73
CA HIS A 214 6.62 19.62 2.28
C HIS A 214 5.70 19.33 3.46
N TYR A 215 4.39 19.33 3.19
CA TYR A 215 3.43 18.88 4.20
C TYR A 215 3.73 17.45 4.64
N PRO A 216 3.90 17.21 5.93
CA PRO A 216 4.29 15.91 6.43
C PRO A 216 3.10 14.94 6.41
N TYR A 217 3.08 14.02 5.48
CA TYR A 217 2.18 12.88 5.48
C TYR A 217 2.98 11.61 5.22
N PHE A 218 3.63 11.13 6.26
CA PHE A 218 4.42 9.91 6.21
C PHE A 218 3.51 8.69 6.31
N ILE A 219 3.89 7.64 5.61
CA ILE A 219 3.27 6.32 5.63
C ILE A 219 4.35 5.24 5.68
N PHE A 220 4.00 4.09 6.25
CA PHE A 220 4.86 2.91 6.25
C PHE A 220 4.10 1.75 5.63
N TYR A 221 4.70 1.09 4.64
CA TYR A 221 4.08 0.00 3.92
C TYR A 221 5.11 -0.92 3.29
N GLU A 222 4.69 -2.12 2.93
CA GLU A 222 5.46 -3.08 2.15
C GLU A 222 4.94 -3.14 0.72
N ASP A 223 5.88 -3.17 -0.23
CA ASP A 223 5.62 -3.46 -1.64
C ASP A 223 6.37 -4.72 -2.10
N SER A 224 6.32 -5.03 -3.39
CA SER A 224 7.01 -6.21 -3.94
C SER A 224 8.55 -6.14 -3.84
N LYS A 225 9.13 -4.96 -3.56
CA LYS A 225 10.59 -4.74 -3.43
C LYS A 225 11.05 -4.72 -1.98
N GLY A 226 10.15 -4.46 -1.04
CA GLY A 226 10.45 -4.40 0.38
C GLY A 226 9.64 -3.35 1.14
N PHE A 227 10.27 -2.76 2.17
CA PHE A 227 9.60 -1.83 3.06
C PHE A 227 9.87 -0.37 2.68
N ASN A 228 8.88 0.46 2.92
CA ASN A 228 8.92 1.87 2.56
C ASN A 228 8.43 2.72 3.73
N PHE A 229 9.22 3.72 4.13
CA PHE A 229 8.79 4.80 4.99
C PHE A 229 8.93 6.09 4.20
N ARG A 230 7.82 6.54 3.62
CA ARG A 230 7.83 7.61 2.62
C ARG A 230 6.91 8.75 3.01
N ASN A 231 7.31 9.96 2.65
CA ASN A 231 6.44 11.13 2.66
C ASN A 231 5.63 11.18 1.36
N VAL A 232 4.31 11.17 1.44
CA VAL A 232 3.43 11.10 0.25
C VAL A 232 3.63 12.26 -0.73
N PRO A 233 3.79 13.54 -0.30
CA PRO A 233 4.16 14.61 -1.22
C PRO A 233 5.43 14.31 -2.01
N THR A 234 6.47 13.83 -1.35
CA THR A 234 7.74 13.45 -2.00
C THR A 234 7.53 12.30 -2.98
N MET A 235 6.75 11.29 -2.60
CA MET A 235 6.41 10.19 -3.51
C MET A 235 5.75 10.68 -4.80
N ILE A 236 4.81 11.61 -4.70
CA ILE A 236 4.10 12.15 -5.88
C ILE A 236 5.04 12.96 -6.77
N ILE A 237 5.96 13.74 -6.18
CA ILE A 237 6.94 14.53 -6.95
C ILE A 237 7.95 13.65 -7.65
N ASP A 238 8.48 12.66 -6.93
CA ASP A 238 9.58 11.82 -7.40
C ASP A 238 9.10 10.64 -8.26
N ALA A 239 7.79 10.35 -8.24
CA ALA A 239 7.26 9.23 -8.99
C ALA A 239 7.41 9.46 -10.48
N PRO A 240 8.14 8.61 -11.21
CA PRO A 240 8.04 8.61 -12.65
C PRO A 240 6.61 8.24 -13.02
N ILE A 241 6.04 8.93 -14.00
CA ILE A 241 4.78 8.52 -14.61
C ILE A 241 5.11 7.37 -15.55
N ASP A 242 5.16 6.16 -14.99
CA ASP A 242 5.64 4.99 -15.73
C ASP A 242 4.60 4.46 -16.73
N TRP A 243 3.31 4.73 -16.46
CA TRP A 243 2.24 4.09 -17.20
C TRP A 243 1.07 5.03 -17.46
N THR A 244 0.59 5.06 -18.73
CA THR A 244 -0.65 5.73 -19.12
C THR A 244 -1.66 4.67 -19.53
N TYR A 245 -2.77 4.55 -18.79
CA TYR A 245 -3.84 3.63 -19.11
C TYR A 245 -5.04 4.37 -19.73
N LYS A 246 -5.68 3.74 -20.71
CA LYS A 246 -6.79 4.33 -21.46
C LYS A 246 -8.04 3.48 -21.31
N TYR A 247 -9.16 4.14 -21.09
CA TYR A 247 -10.47 3.50 -21.11
C TYR A 247 -11.20 3.84 -22.41
N PHE A 248 -11.37 2.82 -23.23
CA PHE A 248 -12.17 2.92 -24.45
C PHE A 248 -13.44 2.08 -24.28
N MET A 249 -14.60 2.66 -24.55
CA MET A 249 -15.78 1.85 -24.80
C MET A 249 -15.65 1.19 -26.17
N SER A 250 -15.14 -0.01 -26.22
CA SER A 250 -14.96 -0.74 -27.48
C SER A 250 -16.29 -1.36 -27.92
N ASN A 251 -16.99 -0.68 -28.80
CA ASN A 251 -17.86 -1.35 -29.77
C ASN A 251 -17.33 -1.15 -31.21
N VAL A 252 -16.16 -0.63 -31.39
CA VAL A 252 -15.54 -0.50 -32.69
C VAL A 252 -14.47 -1.54 -32.83
N SER A 253 -14.87 -2.73 -33.29
CA SER A 253 -13.95 -3.61 -33.98
C SER A 253 -13.63 -2.94 -35.31
N ASP A 254 -12.65 -2.06 -35.35
CA ASP A 254 -12.05 -1.63 -36.60
C ASP A 254 -11.28 -2.81 -37.19
N SER A 255 -12.04 -3.59 -37.98
CA SER A 255 -11.52 -4.76 -38.71
C SER A 255 -10.60 -4.39 -39.87
N ASN A 256 -10.09 -3.18 -39.95
CA ASN A 256 -9.34 -2.67 -41.10
C ASN A 256 -7.91 -2.17 -40.84
N THR A 257 -7.35 -2.39 -39.66
CA THR A 257 -5.92 -2.12 -39.44
C THR A 257 -5.17 -3.41 -39.12
N GLU A 258 -4.58 -4.01 -40.14
CA GLU A 258 -3.76 -5.23 -40.05
C GLU A 258 -2.39 -5.03 -39.38
N GLU A 259 -2.09 -3.85 -38.90
CA GLU A 259 -0.78 -3.57 -38.27
C GLU A 259 -0.97 -2.78 -36.95
N GLY A 260 -0.69 -3.41 -35.82
CA GLY A 260 -0.32 -2.72 -34.58
C GLY A 260 -1.34 -2.62 -33.45
N VAL A 261 -2.44 -3.34 -33.45
CA VAL A 261 -3.48 -3.28 -32.38
C VAL A 261 -3.06 -4.03 -31.09
N GLU A 262 -2.00 -4.83 -31.12
CA GLU A 262 -1.67 -5.77 -30.04
C GLU A 262 -0.90 -5.14 -28.87
N ASP A 263 -0.18 -4.05 -29.05
CA ASP A 263 0.51 -3.36 -27.96
C ASP A 263 -0.41 -2.47 -27.11
N ASP A 264 -1.52 -2.01 -27.65
CA ASP A 264 -2.48 -1.14 -26.95
C ASP A 264 -3.33 -1.91 -25.92
N ASP A 265 -3.52 -3.22 -26.07
CA ASP A 265 -4.34 -4.01 -25.16
C ASP A 265 -3.76 -4.15 -23.74
N GLN A 266 -2.45 -4.06 -23.58
CA GLN A 266 -1.80 -4.08 -22.26
C GLN A 266 -2.07 -2.80 -21.45
N TYR A 267 -2.32 -1.69 -22.12
CA TYR A 267 -2.58 -0.38 -21.49
C TYR A 267 -4.06 -0.03 -21.44
N LYS A 268 -4.94 -0.99 -21.68
CA LYS A 268 -6.38 -0.82 -21.66
C LYS A 268 -6.93 -1.02 -20.25
N ILE A 269 -7.79 -0.09 -19.82
CA ILE A 269 -8.62 -0.28 -18.64
C ILE A 269 -9.77 -1.22 -19.01
N ILE A 270 -9.83 -2.39 -18.36
CA ILE A 270 -10.88 -3.41 -18.60
C ILE A 270 -12.20 -2.93 -18.01
N SER A 271 -12.17 -2.43 -16.78
CA SER A 271 -13.32 -1.88 -16.07
C SER A 271 -12.90 -0.85 -15.05
N TYR A 272 -13.80 0.04 -14.68
CA TYR A 272 -13.58 0.98 -13.60
C TYR A 272 -14.83 1.16 -12.73
N SER A 273 -14.61 1.57 -11.49
CA SER A 273 -15.67 1.93 -10.55
C SER A 273 -15.20 3.12 -9.70
N ILE A 274 -16.06 4.10 -9.53
CA ILE A 274 -15.80 5.23 -8.64
C ILE A 274 -16.24 4.83 -7.24
N LEU A 275 -15.26 4.57 -6.36
CA LEU A 275 -15.51 4.17 -4.96
C LEU A 275 -15.89 5.37 -4.10
N LYS A 276 -15.24 6.50 -4.36
CA LYS A 276 -15.49 7.76 -3.65
C LYS A 276 -15.40 8.91 -4.64
N ASP A 277 -16.41 9.72 -4.68
CA ASP A 277 -16.38 11.01 -5.36
C ASP A 277 -16.44 12.15 -4.35
N GLU A 278 -16.19 13.33 -4.81
CA GLU A 278 -16.09 14.54 -4.01
C GLU A 278 -17.34 14.79 -3.16
N ASN A 279 -17.16 14.84 -1.83
CA ASN A 279 -18.24 15.15 -0.89
C ASN A 279 -17.88 16.39 -0.06
N ILE A 280 -18.37 17.55 -0.53
CA ILE A 280 -18.06 18.85 0.10
C ILE A 280 -18.53 18.88 1.56
N LEU A 281 -19.68 18.32 1.87
CA LEU A 281 -20.21 18.33 3.25
C LEU A 281 -19.33 17.49 4.20
N GLU A 282 -18.89 16.34 3.75
CA GLU A 282 -17.96 15.50 4.51
C GLU A 282 -16.60 16.18 4.69
N ASN A 283 -16.12 16.85 3.64
CA ASN A 283 -14.88 17.60 3.64
C ASN A 283 -14.93 18.79 4.61
N VAL A 284 -16.04 19.54 4.61
CA VAL A 284 -16.27 20.64 5.57
C VAL A 284 -16.31 20.11 7.00
N LYS A 285 -17.14 19.10 7.26
CA LYS A 285 -17.25 18.48 8.60
C LYS A 285 -15.95 17.83 9.06
N GLY A 286 -15.20 17.28 8.12
CA GLY A 286 -13.93 16.63 8.38
C GLY A 286 -12.74 17.57 8.57
N GLY A 287 -12.91 18.90 8.46
CA GLY A 287 -11.85 19.89 8.70
C GLY A 287 -10.85 20.04 7.57
N LEU A 288 -11.20 19.65 6.32
CA LEU A 288 -10.33 19.87 5.17
C LEU A 288 -10.07 21.36 4.97
N PHE A 289 -11.12 22.19 5.02
CA PHE A 289 -11.03 23.61 4.71
C PHE A 289 -10.56 24.46 5.88
N LYS A 290 -11.09 24.19 7.07
CA LYS A 290 -10.74 24.92 8.30
C LYS A 290 -10.73 24.00 9.49
N SER A 291 -9.74 24.19 10.35
CA SER A 291 -9.65 23.49 11.62
C SER A 291 -8.89 24.31 12.65
N LYS A 292 -9.18 24.04 13.92
CA LYS A 292 -8.57 24.72 15.06
C LYS A 292 -7.98 23.68 15.99
N THR A 293 -6.74 23.87 16.39
CA THR A 293 -6.12 23.05 17.43
C THR A 293 -5.90 23.90 18.68
N ILE A 294 -6.38 23.41 19.80
CA ILE A 294 -6.16 24.00 21.12
C ILE A 294 -5.24 23.04 21.87
N ASN A 295 -4.03 23.49 22.14
CA ASN A 295 -3.05 22.74 22.89
C ASN A 295 -2.97 23.24 24.33
N LEU A 296 -3.17 22.32 25.28
CA LEU A 296 -3.09 22.59 26.71
C LEU A 296 -1.72 22.21 27.24
N ASP A 297 -0.91 23.19 27.60
CA ASP A 297 0.33 22.97 28.35
C ASP A 297 0.01 22.91 29.85
N ILE A 298 -0.04 21.69 30.38
CA ILE A 298 -0.41 21.43 31.77
C ILE A 298 0.65 22.00 32.74
N LEU A 299 1.93 21.95 32.36
CA LEU A 299 3.05 22.43 33.20
C LEU A 299 3.09 23.95 33.26
N LYS A 300 3.01 24.59 32.11
CA LYS A 300 3.03 26.06 32.01
C LYS A 300 1.65 26.69 32.28
N LYS A 301 0.59 25.85 32.41
CA LYS A 301 -0.81 26.31 32.57
C LYS A 301 -1.21 27.31 31.48
N LYS A 302 -0.78 27.05 30.25
CA LYS A 302 -1.05 27.90 29.07
C LYS A 302 -1.81 27.13 28.01
N THR A 303 -2.58 27.87 27.23
CA THR A 303 -3.30 27.37 26.08
C THR A 303 -2.72 28.00 24.83
N ASN A 304 -2.27 27.18 23.89
CA ASN A 304 -1.84 27.62 22.59
C ASN A 304 -2.92 27.26 21.56
N VAL A 305 -3.32 28.22 20.74
CA VAL A 305 -4.32 28.04 19.70
C VAL A 305 -3.67 28.16 18.34
N SER A 306 -3.86 27.17 17.50
CA SER A 306 -3.44 27.16 16.10
C SER A 306 -4.65 27.03 15.20
N ASN A 307 -4.81 27.94 14.26
CA ASN A 307 -5.87 27.92 13.26
C ASN A 307 -5.27 27.54 11.91
N PHE A 308 -5.98 26.70 11.18
CA PHE A 308 -5.65 26.28 9.82
C PHE A 308 -6.76 26.74 8.87
N ASP A 309 -6.35 27.29 7.71
CA ASP A 309 -7.25 27.71 6.63
C ASP A 309 -6.66 27.25 5.29
N TYR A 310 -7.33 26.30 4.66
CA TYR A 310 -6.90 25.71 3.38
C TYR A 310 -6.69 26.80 2.30
N ASN A 311 -7.58 27.77 2.19
CA ASN A 311 -7.49 28.79 1.13
C ASN A 311 -6.21 29.65 1.23
N LYS A 312 -5.62 29.75 2.43
CA LYS A 312 -4.35 30.45 2.64
C LYS A 312 -3.11 29.59 2.42
N GLU A 313 -3.27 28.27 2.55
CA GLU A 313 -2.17 27.32 2.56
C GLU A 313 -2.16 26.42 1.32
N SER A 314 -3.21 26.50 0.47
CA SER A 314 -3.42 25.57 -0.67
C SER A 314 -2.25 25.54 -1.66
N ASP A 315 -1.51 26.62 -1.81
CA ASP A 315 -0.37 26.71 -2.73
C ASP A 315 0.80 25.82 -2.32
N ASN A 316 0.81 25.40 -1.06
CA ASN A 316 1.86 24.55 -0.51
C ASN A 316 1.48 23.06 -0.55
N PHE A 317 0.27 22.69 -1.01
CA PHE A 317 -0.14 21.30 -1.10
C PHE A 317 0.34 20.67 -2.42
N THR A 318 1.11 19.61 -2.30
CA THR A 318 1.50 18.78 -3.44
C THR A 318 0.45 17.70 -3.66
N THR A 319 -0.23 17.75 -4.77
CA THR A 319 -1.27 16.78 -5.15
C THR A 319 -1.07 16.32 -6.58
N THR A 320 -1.71 15.23 -6.94
CA THR A 320 -1.70 14.70 -8.31
C THR A 320 -2.51 15.56 -9.29
N SER A 321 -3.25 16.56 -8.80
CA SER A 321 -4.03 17.48 -9.62
C SER A 321 -3.81 18.94 -9.20
N ASN A 322 -3.89 19.85 -10.15
CA ASN A 322 -3.68 21.30 -9.92
C ASN A 322 -4.95 22.05 -9.47
N GLY A 323 -6.03 21.34 -9.15
CA GLY A 323 -7.28 21.94 -8.74
C GLY A 323 -7.25 22.50 -7.33
N LYS A 324 -7.86 23.68 -7.14
CA LYS A 324 -8.08 24.28 -5.83
C LYS A 324 -9.56 24.34 -5.52
N PHE A 325 -9.90 24.06 -4.27
CA PHE A 325 -11.27 24.27 -3.82
C PHE A 325 -11.55 25.78 -3.72
N ASN A 326 -12.67 26.20 -4.27
CA ASN A 326 -13.16 27.57 -4.11
C ASN A 326 -14.40 27.59 -3.18
N VAL A 327 -14.22 27.06 -1.98
CA VAL A 327 -15.28 26.97 -0.97
C VAL A 327 -14.95 27.86 0.22
N GLU A 328 -15.80 28.84 0.48
CA GLU A 328 -15.70 29.66 1.68
C GLU A 328 -16.47 29.02 2.83
N VAL A 329 -15.75 28.60 3.86
CA VAL A 329 -16.33 28.01 5.06
C VAL A 329 -16.34 29.06 6.20
N LYS A 330 -17.51 29.34 6.75
CA LYS A 330 -17.67 30.20 7.93
C LYS A 330 -17.57 29.37 9.19
N GLY A 331 -16.70 29.78 10.13
CA GLY A 331 -16.49 29.08 11.42
C GLY A 331 -15.40 28.03 11.39
N ASP A 332 -15.19 27.36 12.54
CA ASP A 332 -14.23 26.27 12.76
C ASP A 332 -14.97 24.95 12.93
N PRO A 333 -15.18 24.15 11.86
CA PRO A 333 -15.98 22.92 11.92
C PRO A 333 -15.35 21.84 12.79
N ILE A 334 -14.03 21.86 12.95
CA ILE A 334 -13.31 20.93 13.83
C ILE A 334 -12.44 21.69 14.82
N ILE A 335 -12.58 21.32 16.10
CA ILE A 335 -11.71 21.78 17.19
C ILE A 335 -11.01 20.54 17.76
N ASN A 336 -9.70 20.46 17.55
CA ASN A 336 -8.86 19.42 18.12
C ASN A 336 -8.29 19.88 19.46
N LEU A 337 -8.49 19.09 20.51
CA LEU A 337 -7.88 19.29 21.80
C LEU A 337 -6.67 18.38 21.93
N THR A 338 -5.51 18.98 22.13
CA THR A 338 -4.26 18.26 22.38
C THR A 338 -3.64 18.70 23.70
N THR A 339 -2.93 17.82 24.36
CA THR A 339 -2.12 18.17 25.53
C THR A 339 -0.67 18.21 25.13
N SER A 340 0.06 19.23 25.55
CA SER A 340 1.52 19.23 25.41
C SER A 340 2.07 18.02 26.14
N ARG A 341 2.80 17.17 25.43
CA ARG A 341 3.59 16.15 26.07
C ARG A 341 4.71 16.82 26.86
N THR A 342 4.75 16.54 28.15
CA THR A 342 5.77 17.06 29.06
C THR A 342 7.16 16.82 28.48
N GLY A 343 7.88 17.89 28.19
CA GLY A 343 9.22 17.85 27.63
C GLY A 343 9.39 18.46 26.23
N HIS A 344 8.30 18.66 25.47
CA HIS A 344 8.42 19.25 24.12
C HIS A 344 8.41 20.78 24.08
N ASP A 345 7.81 21.45 25.05
CA ASP A 345 7.70 22.92 25.08
C ASP A 345 8.34 23.57 26.32
N SER A 346 9.03 22.82 27.16
CA SER A 346 9.62 23.41 28.36
C SER A 346 11.11 23.68 28.17
N ASP A 347 11.46 24.91 27.86
CA ASP A 347 12.82 25.43 27.92
C ASP A 347 13.45 25.34 29.33
N VAL A 348 12.69 24.86 30.32
CA VAL A 348 13.08 24.86 31.75
C VAL A 348 13.71 23.51 32.18
N LEU A 349 13.38 22.39 31.56
CA LEU A 349 13.83 21.06 31.97
C LEU A 349 14.98 20.49 31.13
N PHE A 350 15.25 21.08 29.96
CA PHE A 350 16.29 20.61 29.07
C PHE A 350 17.12 21.78 28.56
N SER A 351 18.41 21.57 28.36
CA SER A 351 19.35 22.60 27.93
C SER A 351 18.91 23.30 26.65
N LYS A 352 19.25 24.56 26.51
CA LYS A 352 18.93 25.46 25.37
C LYS A 352 19.34 24.93 23.99
N GLU A 353 20.07 23.84 23.93
CA GLU A 353 20.66 23.27 22.71
C GLU A 353 19.77 22.24 22.00
N MET A 354 18.56 21.96 22.50
CA MET A 354 17.66 21.04 21.84
C MET A 354 16.58 21.76 21.05
N PRO A 355 16.64 21.73 19.73
CA PRO A 355 15.53 22.20 18.89
C PRO A 355 14.39 21.17 18.97
N PHE A 356 13.47 21.34 19.91
CA PHE A 356 12.20 20.65 19.85
C PHE A 356 11.33 21.26 18.76
N PRO A 357 10.63 20.45 17.96
CA PRO A 357 9.75 20.98 16.93
C PRO A 357 8.62 21.76 17.61
N LYS A 358 8.70 23.07 17.52
CA LYS A 358 7.61 24.00 17.91
C LYS A 358 6.32 23.79 17.12
N LYS A 359 6.32 22.84 16.16
CA LYS A 359 5.34 22.73 15.07
C LYS A 359 4.32 21.61 15.23
N VAL A 360 4.41 20.74 16.24
CA VAL A 360 3.48 19.59 16.38
C VAL A 360 2.00 20.02 16.31
N ASN A 361 1.68 21.17 16.90
CA ASN A 361 0.30 21.67 16.92
C ASN A 361 -0.17 22.24 15.57
N THR A 362 0.75 22.68 14.74
CA THR A 362 0.44 23.29 13.45
C THR A 362 0.37 22.26 12.34
N PHE A 363 1.25 21.26 12.36
CA PHE A 363 1.27 20.26 11.29
C PHE A 363 0.11 19.27 11.37
N PHE A 364 -0.45 19.00 12.57
CA PHE A 364 -1.57 18.05 12.71
C PHE A 364 -2.78 18.45 11.85
N ASN A 365 -3.16 19.73 11.89
CA ASN A 365 -4.25 20.24 11.07
C ASN A 365 -3.95 20.14 9.57
N LYS A 366 -2.71 20.46 9.19
CA LYS A 366 -2.23 20.38 7.82
C LYS A 366 -2.24 18.94 7.31
N LYS A 367 -1.73 18.01 8.12
CA LYS A 367 -1.71 16.57 7.80
C LYS A 367 -3.12 16.03 7.58
N ASN A 368 -4.07 16.36 8.47
CA ASN A 368 -5.46 15.94 8.34
C ASN A 368 -6.12 16.52 7.07
N SER A 369 -5.90 17.80 6.79
CA SER A 369 -6.41 18.44 5.58
C SER A 369 -5.81 17.82 4.32
N TYR A 370 -4.51 17.58 4.30
CA TYR A 370 -3.81 16.95 3.18
C TYR A 370 -4.33 15.52 2.91
N GLN A 371 -4.45 14.72 3.97
CA GLN A 371 -4.99 13.36 3.86
C GLN A 371 -6.40 13.34 3.25
N LYS A 372 -7.27 14.24 3.71
CA LYS A 372 -8.64 14.34 3.19
C LYS A 372 -8.67 14.79 1.73
N GLN A 373 -7.80 15.70 1.35
CA GLN A 373 -7.69 16.14 -0.03
C GLN A 373 -7.17 15.01 -0.92
N LEU A 374 -6.15 14.29 -0.50
CA LEU A 374 -5.58 13.18 -1.25
C LEU A 374 -6.61 12.09 -1.54
N PHE A 375 -7.42 11.72 -0.55
CA PHE A 375 -8.47 10.69 -0.68
C PHE A 375 -9.86 11.27 -1.00
N ASN A 376 -9.91 12.40 -1.68
CA ASN A 376 -11.17 13.04 -2.03
C ASN A 376 -11.88 12.33 -3.19
N LYS A 377 -11.12 11.85 -4.17
CA LYS A 377 -11.60 11.01 -5.26
C LYS A 377 -10.83 9.70 -5.28
N VAL A 378 -11.56 8.58 -5.23
CA VAL A 378 -10.98 7.23 -5.26
C VAL A 378 -11.67 6.40 -6.33
N ILE A 379 -10.88 5.85 -7.23
CA ILE A 379 -11.35 5.03 -8.36
C ILE A 379 -10.67 3.66 -8.25
N GLU A 380 -11.45 2.63 -8.44
CA GLU A 380 -10.94 1.28 -8.67
C GLU A 380 -10.94 1.01 -10.17
N ILE A 381 -9.82 0.52 -10.68
CA ILE A 381 -9.68 0.10 -12.07
C ILE A 381 -9.18 -1.33 -12.14
N SER A 382 -9.63 -2.04 -13.17
CA SER A 382 -9.12 -3.36 -13.54
C SER A 382 -8.33 -3.24 -14.84
N ILE A 383 -7.10 -3.74 -14.83
CA ILE A 383 -6.18 -3.73 -15.98
C ILE A 383 -5.64 -5.14 -16.22
N PRO A 384 -5.12 -5.43 -17.41
CA PRO A 384 -4.35 -6.65 -17.64
C PRO A 384 -3.21 -6.78 -16.64
N GLY A 385 -2.84 -8.00 -16.28
CA GLY A 385 -1.86 -8.27 -15.26
C GLY A 385 -0.52 -7.59 -15.55
N ASN A 386 -0.03 -6.86 -14.56
CA ASN A 386 1.26 -6.18 -14.63
C ASN A 386 2.01 -6.39 -13.31
N THR A 387 3.13 -7.10 -13.39
CA THR A 387 3.94 -7.44 -12.21
C THR A 387 4.82 -6.28 -11.74
N THR A 388 5.01 -5.23 -12.54
CA THR A 388 5.89 -4.10 -12.20
C THR A 388 5.20 -3.03 -11.37
N ILE A 389 3.86 -2.98 -11.41
CA ILE A 389 3.07 -2.01 -10.66
C ILE A 389 3.10 -2.33 -9.17
N ASN A 390 3.36 -1.30 -8.38
CA ASN A 390 3.36 -1.36 -6.92
C ASN A 390 2.58 -0.17 -6.35
N VAL A 391 2.16 -0.30 -5.10
CA VAL A 391 1.56 0.80 -4.34
C VAL A 391 2.55 1.96 -4.18
N GLY A 392 2.02 3.18 -4.09
CA GLY A 392 2.82 4.40 -3.96
C GLY A 392 3.37 4.93 -5.28
N GLY A 393 3.15 4.24 -6.40
CA GLY A 393 3.42 4.76 -7.75
C GLY A 393 2.35 5.74 -8.22
N VAL A 394 2.66 6.50 -9.26
CA VAL A 394 1.72 7.41 -9.92
C VAL A 394 1.48 6.92 -11.34
N ILE A 395 0.22 6.88 -11.74
CA ILE A 395 -0.20 6.49 -13.09
C ILE A 395 -1.10 7.55 -13.69
N ASP A 396 -1.07 7.68 -15.01
CA ASP A 396 -2.01 8.52 -15.75
C ASP A 396 -3.19 7.70 -16.28
N LEU A 397 -4.39 8.18 -16.02
CA LEU A 397 -5.63 7.56 -16.48
C LEU A 397 -6.33 8.49 -17.49
N ASN A 398 -6.66 7.95 -18.65
CA ASN A 398 -7.38 8.66 -19.71
C ASN A 398 -8.76 8.07 -19.89
N PHE A 399 -9.78 8.83 -19.53
CA PHE A 399 -11.19 8.53 -19.77
C PHE A 399 -11.72 9.45 -20.86
N PHE A 400 -12.44 8.88 -21.82
CA PHE A 400 -13.01 9.63 -22.92
C PHE A 400 -14.51 9.88 -22.67
N ILE A 401 -14.97 11.11 -22.96
CA ILE A 401 -16.38 11.46 -22.90
C ILE A 401 -17.10 10.76 -24.04
N HIS A 402 -18.31 10.26 -23.77
CA HIS A 402 -19.21 9.79 -24.79
C HIS A 402 -19.61 10.96 -25.70
N ASN A 403 -19.01 11.03 -26.85
CA ASN A 403 -19.52 11.89 -27.93
C ASN A 403 -20.21 11.04 -29.00
N ASP A 404 -21.29 11.59 -29.56
CA ASP A 404 -21.92 11.03 -30.72
C ASP A 404 -20.90 10.75 -31.84
N ILE A 405 -21.13 9.68 -32.52
CA ILE A 405 -20.34 8.88 -33.48
C ILE A 405 -19.58 9.66 -34.58
N GLU A 406 -19.65 10.98 -34.65
CA GLU A 406 -19.14 11.74 -35.80
C GLU A 406 -17.77 12.43 -35.64
N THR A 407 -17.13 12.37 -34.48
CA THR A 407 -15.80 12.95 -34.32
C THR A 407 -14.77 11.91 -33.83
N ASP A 408 -13.91 11.50 -34.73
CA ASP A 408 -12.79 10.52 -34.56
C ASP A 408 -11.73 10.85 -33.49
N LYS A 409 -11.99 11.84 -32.65
CA LYS A 409 -11.10 12.17 -31.51
C LYS A 409 -11.95 12.36 -30.27
N GLY A 410 -12.09 11.28 -29.51
CA GLY A 410 -12.74 11.34 -28.20
C GLY A 410 -12.13 12.45 -27.34
N GLN A 411 -12.99 13.33 -26.83
CA GLN A 411 -12.56 14.36 -25.88
C GLN A 411 -12.34 13.72 -24.51
N LEU A 412 -11.20 14.01 -23.87
CA LEU A 412 -10.89 13.53 -22.52
C LEU A 412 -11.86 14.13 -21.49
N ASP A 413 -12.39 13.27 -20.63
CA ASP A 413 -13.09 13.71 -19.42
C ASP A 413 -12.10 14.35 -18.46
N LYS A 414 -12.16 15.66 -18.30
CA LYS A 414 -11.26 16.43 -17.44
C LYS A 414 -11.44 16.13 -15.96
N LEU A 415 -12.61 15.64 -15.55
CA LEU A 415 -12.89 15.32 -14.15
C LEU A 415 -12.30 13.97 -13.74
N LEU A 416 -12.34 13.00 -14.66
CA LEU A 416 -11.86 11.64 -14.40
C LEU A 416 -10.43 11.44 -14.88
N SER A 417 -10.01 12.06 -16.00
CA SER A 417 -8.65 11.88 -16.52
C SER A 417 -7.59 12.62 -15.70
N GLY A 418 -6.37 12.11 -15.72
CA GLY A 418 -5.18 12.72 -15.11
C GLY A 418 -4.39 11.74 -14.26
N SER A 419 -3.46 12.28 -13.48
CA SER A 419 -2.53 11.49 -12.66
C SER A 419 -3.17 11.05 -11.34
N TYR A 420 -2.96 9.80 -10.98
CA TYR A 420 -3.49 9.15 -9.80
C TYR A 420 -2.37 8.47 -9.01
N LEU A 421 -2.43 8.58 -7.68
CA LEU A 421 -1.59 7.81 -6.76
C LEU A 421 -2.21 6.42 -6.55
N ILE A 422 -1.45 5.37 -6.73
CA ILE A 422 -1.86 3.99 -6.46
C ILE A 422 -1.85 3.75 -4.96
N THR A 423 -3.03 3.53 -4.38
CA THR A 423 -3.21 3.31 -2.93
C THR A 423 -3.31 1.84 -2.58
N LYS A 424 -3.89 1.02 -3.45
CA LYS A 424 -3.92 -0.43 -3.29
C LYS A 424 -3.69 -1.13 -4.62
N VAL A 425 -3.07 -2.28 -4.55
CA VAL A 425 -2.87 -3.20 -5.67
C VAL A 425 -3.35 -4.58 -5.25
N ARG A 426 -4.23 -5.19 -6.02
CA ARG A 426 -4.59 -6.59 -5.92
C ARG A 426 -4.16 -7.28 -7.20
N GLN A 427 -3.21 -8.17 -7.09
CA GLN A 427 -2.81 -9.06 -8.18
C GLN A 427 -3.64 -10.34 -8.09
N LYS A 428 -4.51 -10.53 -9.06
CA LYS A 428 -5.43 -11.66 -9.14
C LYS A 428 -5.02 -12.59 -10.27
N ILE A 429 -4.73 -13.84 -9.95
CA ILE A 429 -4.43 -14.88 -10.91
C ILE A 429 -5.51 -15.97 -10.78
N THR A 430 -6.20 -16.26 -11.88
CA THR A 430 -7.21 -17.31 -11.97
C THR A 430 -6.90 -18.12 -13.21
N ASP A 431 -6.62 -19.40 -13.06
CA ASP A 431 -6.09 -20.25 -14.11
C ASP A 431 -4.87 -19.61 -14.80
N ASP A 432 -4.99 -19.27 -16.07
CA ASP A 432 -3.93 -18.63 -16.86
C ASP A 432 -4.15 -17.12 -17.04
N VAL A 433 -5.18 -16.53 -16.40
CA VAL A 433 -5.53 -15.11 -16.54
C VAL A 433 -5.00 -14.32 -15.33
N PHE A 434 -4.18 -13.34 -15.62
CA PHE A 434 -3.65 -12.41 -14.64
C PHE A 434 -4.31 -11.04 -14.82
N THR A 435 -4.92 -10.55 -13.77
CA THR A 435 -5.58 -9.24 -13.71
C THR A 435 -5.02 -8.46 -12.54
N THR A 436 -4.74 -7.18 -12.74
CA THR A 436 -4.35 -6.26 -11.68
C THR A 436 -5.48 -5.29 -11.41
N LEU A 437 -6.00 -5.30 -10.18
CA LEU A 437 -6.97 -4.32 -9.70
C LEU A 437 -6.22 -3.26 -8.91
N LEU A 438 -6.46 -2.00 -9.24
CA LEU A 438 -5.80 -0.85 -8.63
C LEU A 438 -6.85 0.05 -7.97
N GLU A 439 -6.67 0.36 -6.70
CA GLU A 439 -7.35 1.49 -6.08
C GLU A 439 -6.45 2.71 -6.24
N CYS A 440 -6.95 3.73 -6.88
CA CYS A 440 -6.22 4.92 -7.24
C CYS A 440 -6.88 6.16 -6.66
N SER A 441 -6.07 7.05 -6.10
CA SER A 441 -6.53 8.25 -5.43
C SER A 441 -6.05 9.49 -6.18
N LYS A 442 -6.95 10.45 -6.33
CA LYS A 442 -6.67 11.73 -6.94
C LYS A 442 -7.09 12.86 -6.00
N GLY A 443 -6.23 13.84 -5.85
CA GLY A 443 -6.61 15.10 -5.22
C GLY A 443 -7.70 15.82 -6.02
N THR A 444 -8.16 16.94 -5.50
CA THR A 444 -9.27 17.69 -6.08
C THR A 444 -9.00 18.18 -7.50
N ASN A 445 -9.98 17.96 -8.37
CA ASN A 445 -10.05 18.56 -9.71
C ASN A 445 -11.05 19.70 -9.69
N LEU A 446 -10.74 20.85 -9.20
CA LEU A 446 -11.57 22.00 -9.51
C LEU A 446 -10.97 22.78 -10.67
N LEU A 447 -11.80 22.98 -11.67
CA LEU A 447 -11.60 23.78 -12.88
C LEU A 447 -11.25 25.23 -12.55
#